data_d436f09139dfc9383a4fee93f68e778a
#
_entry.id   d436f09139dfc9383a4fee93f68e778a
#
_cell.length_a   1.000
_cell.length_b   1.000
_cell.length_c   1.000
_cell.angle_alpha   90.00
_cell.angle_beta   90.00
_cell.angle_gamma   90.00
#
_symmetry.space_group_name_H-M   'P 1'
#
loop_
_entity.id
_entity.type
_entity.pdbx_description
1 polymer ?
#
loop_
_entity_poly.entity_id
_entity_poly.type
_entity_poly.pdbx_seq_one_letter_code
_entity_poly.pdbx_strand_id
1 'polypeptide(L)'
;YFKEQAIKHAYEFITKNLEINPDDLWFTVYKDDDESFNIWKDVIGVPEERIQRGDKDNFWQMNIPGPCGPCSEIFIDRGPDYGEEGGPIGGGEDRFIEIWNLVFMESIQDEPYNVVGELPAKNIDTGMGLERIAMVLQDKESPFEIDTFESIYEQLKPKIKTPNKKYERIILDHMKASTFMISDGVVPTNEGRGYILRRLIRRAIRAYYGLTNEIDSIEFLISPIVEIYKDHYPDLYKNIDKIKKLYTTEENLFHKTLEKGTVEINRLIQDKETFDEEKAFYLFETFGFPYELTKEIAFENNIQLNDDKYMKKFQEHQAKSSAFKKETSNISEFDVDCNVFTGYENTNTISEVTLVLNENGTTTIFTEATPFYYEAGGQISDQGSIVFEDKEYTVADVVQSSSGATGLVINEDIEIQSGEKIESKVNESFRRSVSKSHTSAHIVHSSLRNILGDHVAQAGSYVAPGRFRFDFSHSEKVTQEELNEIFTLSNKNVFSDLKVDTKIMNIDEAKKEG
;
A
#
# COMPACT_ATOMS: atom_id res chain seq x y z
N TYR A 1 17.68 26.10 -16.31
CA TYR A 1 16.36 25.63 -16.70
C TYR A 1 15.44 25.59 -15.49
N PHE A 2 14.46 26.48 -15.42
CA PHE A 2 13.45 26.52 -14.35
C PHE A 2 12.16 27.18 -14.87
N LYS A 3 11.37 27.89 -14.05
CA LYS A 3 10.01 28.37 -14.36
C LYS A 3 9.87 29.00 -15.76
N GLU A 4 10.65 30.01 -16.07
CA GLU A 4 10.53 30.76 -17.35
C GLU A 4 10.69 29.84 -18.57
N GLN A 5 11.72 28.98 -18.57
CA GLN A 5 11.98 28.13 -19.72
C GLN A 5 10.95 26.98 -19.80
N ALA A 6 10.52 26.42 -18.66
CA ALA A 6 9.50 25.39 -18.64
C ALA A 6 8.17 25.92 -19.18
N ILE A 7 7.75 27.09 -18.73
CA ILE A 7 6.52 27.75 -19.19
C ILE A 7 6.60 28.05 -20.69
N LYS A 8 7.72 28.63 -21.17
CA LYS A 8 7.91 28.88 -22.61
C LYS A 8 7.81 27.62 -23.45
N HIS A 9 8.48 26.52 -23.03
CA HIS A 9 8.45 25.28 -23.77
C HIS A 9 7.06 24.63 -23.76
N ALA A 10 6.37 24.66 -22.62
CA ALA A 10 5.01 24.14 -22.53
C ALA A 10 4.04 24.89 -23.44
N TYR A 11 4.06 26.22 -23.38
CA TYR A 11 3.21 27.05 -24.23
C TYR A 11 3.51 26.86 -25.72
N GLU A 12 4.80 26.82 -26.08
CA GLU A 12 5.23 26.62 -27.47
C GLU A 12 4.83 25.23 -27.97
N PHE A 13 4.98 24.19 -27.16
CA PHE A 13 4.58 22.84 -27.52
C PHE A 13 3.06 22.76 -27.78
N ILE A 14 2.23 23.32 -26.89
CA ILE A 14 0.78 23.28 -27.03
C ILE A 14 0.32 24.07 -28.25
N THR A 15 0.84 25.29 -28.44
CA THR A 15 0.33 26.20 -29.46
C THR A 15 0.92 25.96 -30.84
N LYS A 16 2.20 25.53 -30.93
CA LYS A 16 2.89 25.34 -32.21
C LYS A 16 2.94 23.89 -32.68
N ASN A 17 3.16 22.94 -31.76
CA ASN A 17 3.31 21.54 -32.12
C ASN A 17 1.98 20.79 -32.09
N LEU A 18 1.14 21.07 -31.10
CA LEU A 18 -0.20 20.50 -31.00
C LEU A 18 -1.27 21.37 -31.70
N GLU A 19 -0.91 22.57 -32.16
CA GLU A 19 -1.77 23.51 -32.88
C GLU A 19 -3.07 23.88 -32.14
N ILE A 20 -3.05 23.84 -30.80
CA ILE A 20 -4.18 24.25 -29.96
C ILE A 20 -4.26 25.78 -29.96
N ASN A 21 -5.49 26.30 -30.19
CA ASN A 21 -5.73 27.73 -30.24
C ASN A 21 -5.41 28.39 -28.88
N PRO A 22 -4.51 29.38 -28.81
CA PRO A 22 -4.20 30.10 -27.58
C PRO A 22 -5.41 30.72 -26.89
N ASP A 23 -6.43 31.07 -27.64
CA ASP A 23 -7.66 31.65 -27.11
C ASP A 23 -8.53 30.67 -26.31
N ASP A 24 -8.28 29.38 -26.40
CA ASP A 24 -8.98 28.34 -25.64
C ASP A 24 -8.19 27.95 -24.36
N LEU A 25 -6.99 28.55 -24.14
CA LEU A 25 -6.14 28.19 -23.01
C LEU A 25 -6.40 29.09 -21.79
N TRP A 26 -6.39 28.46 -20.62
CA TRP A 26 -6.40 29.08 -19.31
C TRP A 26 -5.24 28.56 -18.46
N PHE A 27 -4.82 29.36 -17.49
CA PHE A 27 -3.65 29.06 -16.67
C PHE A 27 -3.96 29.27 -15.20
N THR A 28 -3.44 28.40 -14.35
CA THR A 28 -3.45 28.63 -12.90
C THR A 28 -2.03 28.71 -12.38
N VAL A 29 -1.84 29.47 -11.32
CA VAL A 29 -0.58 29.56 -10.57
C VAL A 29 -0.88 29.53 -9.08
N TYR A 30 0.08 29.10 -8.27
CA TYR A 30 -0.05 29.19 -6.83
C TYR A 30 -0.22 30.64 -6.38
N LYS A 31 -1.06 30.89 -5.39
CA LYS A 31 -1.47 32.24 -4.93
C LYS A 31 -0.31 33.19 -4.65
N ASP A 32 0.82 32.64 -4.12
CA ASP A 32 2.01 33.39 -3.74
C ASP A 32 3.14 33.31 -4.78
N ASP A 33 2.90 32.66 -5.95
CA ASP A 33 3.89 32.55 -7.02
C ASP A 33 3.75 33.68 -8.05
N ASP A 34 4.21 34.87 -7.67
CA ASP A 34 4.25 36.04 -8.54
C ASP A 34 5.20 35.86 -9.74
N GLU A 35 6.25 35.04 -9.60
CA GLU A 35 7.18 34.76 -10.69
C GLU A 35 6.47 34.06 -11.86
N SER A 36 5.78 32.96 -11.61
CA SER A 36 5.03 32.27 -12.67
C SER A 36 3.90 33.12 -13.25
N PHE A 37 3.21 33.88 -12.41
CA PHE A 37 2.17 34.81 -12.87
C PHE A 37 2.73 35.83 -13.86
N ASN A 38 3.83 36.49 -13.51
CA ASN A 38 4.46 37.49 -14.38
C ASN A 38 5.07 36.86 -15.64
N ILE A 39 5.58 35.64 -15.58
CA ILE A 39 6.06 34.94 -16.78
C ILE A 39 4.92 34.71 -17.76
N TRP A 40 3.76 34.20 -17.31
CA TRP A 40 2.59 34.06 -18.17
C TRP A 40 2.12 35.37 -18.78
N LYS A 41 2.00 36.42 -17.95
CA LYS A 41 1.48 37.70 -18.36
C LYS A 41 2.47 38.47 -19.23
N ASP A 42 3.70 38.69 -18.76
CA ASP A 42 4.62 39.68 -19.35
C ASP A 42 5.59 39.05 -20.37
N VAL A 43 5.90 37.74 -20.23
CA VAL A 43 6.87 37.05 -21.08
C VAL A 43 6.17 36.28 -22.19
N ILE A 44 5.10 35.55 -21.86
CA ILE A 44 4.28 34.80 -22.82
C ILE A 44 3.25 35.73 -23.49
N GLY A 45 2.71 36.69 -22.75
CA GLY A 45 1.71 37.63 -23.25
C GLY A 45 0.27 37.13 -23.09
N VAL A 46 0.03 36.23 -22.14
CA VAL A 46 -1.32 35.76 -21.82
C VAL A 46 -2.13 36.91 -21.19
N PRO A 47 -3.38 37.16 -21.62
CA PRO A 47 -4.27 38.11 -20.96
C PRO A 47 -4.43 37.78 -19.46
N GLU A 48 -4.35 38.79 -18.61
CA GLU A 48 -4.38 38.64 -17.15
C GLU A 48 -5.64 37.95 -16.66
N GLU A 49 -6.77 38.16 -17.29
CA GLU A 49 -8.06 37.55 -17.01
C GLU A 49 -8.09 36.01 -17.21
N ARG A 50 -7.11 35.46 -17.93
CA ARG A 50 -6.95 34.04 -18.18
C ARG A 50 -5.94 33.35 -17.26
N ILE A 51 -5.38 34.09 -16.30
CA ILE A 51 -4.43 33.59 -15.31
C ILE A 51 -5.09 33.69 -13.93
N GLN A 52 -5.40 32.55 -13.33
CA GLN A 52 -6.04 32.51 -12.01
C GLN A 52 -5.08 32.03 -10.92
N ARG A 53 -5.29 32.54 -9.70
CA ARG A 53 -4.48 32.18 -8.53
C ARG A 53 -5.21 31.12 -7.70
N GLY A 54 -4.64 29.92 -7.63
CA GLY A 54 -5.14 28.83 -6.82
C GLY A 54 -4.43 28.69 -5.48
N ASP A 55 -4.99 27.91 -4.59
CA ASP A 55 -4.41 27.63 -3.27
C ASP A 55 -3.75 26.23 -3.26
N LYS A 56 -4.25 25.32 -2.48
CA LYS A 56 -3.66 23.99 -2.27
C LYS A 56 -3.56 23.16 -3.55
N ASP A 57 -4.49 23.29 -4.47
CA ASP A 57 -4.48 22.56 -5.75
C ASP A 57 -3.29 22.99 -6.63
N ASN A 58 -2.79 24.23 -6.47
CA ASN A 58 -1.59 24.72 -7.15
C ASN A 58 -0.31 24.64 -6.30
N PHE A 59 -0.30 23.77 -5.26
CA PHE A 59 0.89 23.47 -4.47
C PHE A 59 1.10 21.97 -4.35
N TRP A 60 2.10 21.47 -5.06
CA TRP A 60 2.39 20.03 -5.08
C TRP A 60 3.20 19.59 -3.85
N GLN A 61 2.83 18.45 -3.28
CA GLN A 61 3.52 17.83 -2.15
C GLN A 61 3.16 16.33 -2.04
N MET A 62 3.99 15.55 -1.35
CA MET A 62 3.89 14.09 -1.30
C MET A 62 3.06 13.54 -0.12
N ASN A 63 2.41 14.36 0.70
CA ASN A 63 1.78 13.99 1.98
C ASN A 63 2.72 13.34 3.02
N ILE A 64 4.03 13.47 2.81
CA ILE A 64 5.10 13.02 3.69
C ILE A 64 6.22 14.07 3.68
N PRO A 65 7.18 14.03 4.64
CA PRO A 65 8.38 14.87 4.57
C PRO A 65 9.11 14.70 3.24
N GLY A 66 9.51 15.82 2.64
CA GLY A 66 10.25 15.77 1.38
C GLY A 66 10.07 17.00 0.50
N PRO A 67 10.45 16.90 -0.80
CA PRO A 67 10.30 18.00 -1.76
C PRO A 67 8.85 18.44 -1.94
N CYS A 68 8.67 19.75 -2.11
CA CYS A 68 7.39 20.36 -2.42
C CYS A 68 7.60 21.69 -3.19
N GLY A 69 6.54 22.26 -3.70
CA GLY A 69 6.62 23.57 -4.35
C GLY A 69 5.36 23.96 -5.11
N PRO A 70 5.30 25.23 -5.56
CA PRO A 70 4.19 25.72 -6.35
C PRO A 70 4.12 25.02 -7.70
N CYS A 71 2.93 24.95 -8.25
CA CYS A 71 2.74 24.49 -9.62
C CYS A 71 1.88 25.47 -10.43
N SER A 72 2.05 25.38 -11.74
CA SER A 72 1.25 26.08 -12.73
C SER A 72 0.61 25.08 -13.66
N GLU A 73 -0.69 25.15 -13.79
CA GLU A 73 -1.47 24.22 -14.61
C GLU A 73 -2.00 24.92 -15.85
N ILE A 74 -2.14 24.15 -16.91
CA ILE A 74 -2.67 24.60 -18.20
C ILE A 74 -3.97 23.87 -18.46
N PHE A 75 -5.03 24.66 -18.69
CA PHE A 75 -6.38 24.18 -18.95
C PHE A 75 -6.82 24.54 -20.34
N ILE A 76 -7.78 23.76 -20.85
CA ILE A 76 -8.50 24.09 -22.06
C ILE A 76 -9.96 24.43 -21.73
N ASP A 77 -10.47 25.53 -22.29
CA ASP A 77 -11.89 25.87 -22.28
C ASP A 77 -12.59 25.15 -23.43
N ARG A 78 -13.49 24.22 -23.10
CA ARG A 78 -14.28 23.46 -24.07
C ARG A 78 -15.52 24.18 -24.56
N GLY A 79 -15.74 25.39 -24.06
CA GLY A 79 -16.86 26.21 -24.45
C GLY A 79 -18.12 26.06 -23.58
N PRO A 80 -19.14 26.89 -23.87
CA PRO A 80 -20.32 27.03 -23.01
C PRO A 80 -21.21 25.79 -22.93
N ASP A 81 -21.12 24.87 -23.88
CA ASP A 81 -21.91 23.63 -23.87
C ASP A 81 -21.48 22.67 -22.74
N TYR A 82 -20.29 22.89 -22.15
CA TYR A 82 -19.71 22.03 -21.12
C TYR A 82 -19.79 22.62 -19.71
N GLY A 83 -20.31 23.84 -19.55
CA GLY A 83 -20.47 24.43 -18.22
C GLY A 83 -20.41 25.95 -18.18
N GLU A 84 -20.50 26.48 -16.97
CA GLU A 84 -20.51 27.92 -16.73
C GLU A 84 -19.13 28.56 -16.95
N GLU A 85 -19.12 29.86 -17.30
CA GLU A 85 -17.92 30.67 -17.33
C GLU A 85 -17.34 30.88 -15.93
N GLY A 86 -16.09 31.30 -15.83
CA GLY A 86 -15.43 31.62 -14.57
C GLY A 86 -13.99 31.11 -14.49
N GLY A 87 -13.50 30.45 -15.55
CA GLY A 87 -12.17 29.87 -15.60
C GLY A 87 -12.04 28.59 -14.74
N PRO A 88 -10.83 28.02 -14.65
CA PRO A 88 -10.58 26.77 -13.95
C PRO A 88 -11.01 26.73 -12.47
N ILE A 89 -10.92 27.87 -11.76
CA ILE A 89 -11.22 27.93 -10.32
C ILE A 89 -12.68 28.27 -10.03
N GLY A 90 -13.34 28.99 -10.92
CA GLY A 90 -14.71 29.49 -10.68
C GLY A 90 -15.77 29.01 -11.65
N GLY A 91 -15.38 28.31 -12.71
CA GLY A 91 -16.26 27.80 -13.75
C GLY A 91 -16.66 26.35 -13.60
N GLY A 92 -17.35 25.81 -14.61
CA GLY A 92 -17.76 24.42 -14.63
C GLY A 92 -16.58 23.46 -14.79
N GLU A 93 -16.52 22.42 -13.96
CA GLU A 93 -15.45 21.41 -13.97
C GLU A 93 -15.32 20.65 -15.31
N ASP A 94 -16.44 20.41 -15.99
CA ASP A 94 -16.45 19.74 -17.31
C ASP A 94 -16.03 20.68 -18.45
N ARG A 95 -16.10 22.01 -18.24
CA ARG A 95 -15.72 23.02 -19.22
C ARG A 95 -14.22 23.27 -19.25
N PHE A 96 -13.59 23.45 -18.08
CA PHE A 96 -12.18 23.74 -17.97
C PHE A 96 -11.42 22.48 -17.57
N ILE A 97 -10.79 21.82 -18.56
CA ILE A 97 -10.05 20.58 -18.32
C ILE A 97 -8.56 20.88 -18.25
N GLU A 98 -7.96 20.51 -17.11
CA GLU A 98 -6.50 20.51 -16.95
C GLU A 98 -5.88 19.50 -17.92
N ILE A 99 -4.97 20.00 -18.77
CA ILE A 99 -4.22 19.17 -19.73
C ILE A 99 -2.76 18.98 -19.32
N TRP A 100 -2.17 19.92 -18.58
CA TRP A 100 -0.76 19.87 -18.20
C TRP A 100 -0.51 20.54 -16.85
N ASN A 101 0.33 19.92 -16.03
CA ASN A 101 0.80 20.50 -14.77
C ASN A 101 2.32 20.69 -14.80
N LEU A 102 2.78 21.90 -14.48
CA LEU A 102 4.18 22.29 -14.36
C LEU A 102 4.52 22.48 -12.88
N VAL A 103 5.15 21.47 -12.26
CA VAL A 103 5.51 21.50 -10.83
C VAL A 103 6.92 22.07 -10.65
N PHE A 104 7.05 23.10 -9.83
CA PHE A 104 8.31 23.77 -9.52
C PHE A 104 8.77 23.38 -8.11
N MET A 105 9.48 22.27 -8.00
CA MET A 105 10.01 21.79 -6.73
C MET A 105 11.17 22.68 -6.31
N GLU A 106 10.95 23.55 -5.34
CA GLU A 106 11.95 24.49 -4.83
C GLU A 106 12.07 24.50 -3.30
N SER A 107 11.17 23.80 -2.60
CA SER A 107 11.07 23.80 -1.14
C SER A 107 11.11 22.41 -0.56
N ILE A 108 11.36 22.31 0.76
CA ILE A 108 11.28 21.09 1.57
C ILE A 108 10.21 21.28 2.63
N GLN A 109 9.38 20.26 2.86
CA GLN A 109 8.42 20.21 3.96
C GLN A 109 8.77 19.06 4.92
N ASP A 110 8.43 19.23 6.20
CA ASP A 110 8.48 18.19 7.25
C ASP A 110 7.10 17.56 7.52
N GLU A 111 6.04 18.34 7.31
CA GLU A 111 4.64 17.89 7.32
C GLU A 111 3.92 18.45 6.09
N PRO A 112 2.78 17.88 5.68
CA PRO A 112 2.00 18.39 4.54
C PRO A 112 1.72 19.88 4.66
N TYR A 113 2.16 20.65 3.66
CA TYR A 113 2.06 22.11 3.57
C TYR A 113 2.87 22.92 4.60
N ASN A 114 3.70 22.28 5.44
CA ASN A 114 4.60 22.97 6.35
C ASN A 114 6.01 23.05 5.73
N VAL A 115 6.27 24.14 5.02
CA VAL A 115 7.57 24.39 4.35
C VAL A 115 8.59 24.83 5.39
N VAL A 116 9.69 24.07 5.52
CA VAL A 116 10.76 24.33 6.49
C VAL A 116 12.05 24.84 5.87
N GLY A 117 12.16 24.86 4.55
CA GLY A 117 13.36 25.37 3.86
C GLY A 117 13.29 25.26 2.34
N GLU A 118 14.38 25.70 1.69
CA GLU A 118 14.55 25.58 0.24
C GLU A 118 15.34 24.32 -0.12
N LEU A 119 15.09 23.76 -1.31
CA LEU A 119 15.89 22.68 -1.86
C LEU A 119 17.30 23.19 -2.25
N PRO A 120 18.35 22.38 -2.05
CA PRO A 120 19.72 22.71 -2.48
C PRO A 120 19.82 22.97 -4.00
N ALA A 121 18.95 22.34 -4.78
CA ALA A 121 18.82 22.54 -6.20
C ALA A 121 17.33 22.51 -6.59
N LYS A 122 16.91 23.52 -7.34
CA LYS A 122 15.54 23.60 -7.87
C LYS A 122 15.34 22.57 -8.97
N ASN A 123 14.18 21.91 -8.98
CA ASN A 123 13.81 20.89 -9.95
C ASN A 123 12.46 21.23 -10.58
N ILE A 124 12.24 20.67 -11.77
CA ILE A 124 10.94 20.70 -12.42
C ILE A 124 10.47 19.27 -12.57
N ASP A 125 9.25 19.03 -12.13
CA ASP A 125 8.48 17.84 -12.47
C ASP A 125 7.27 18.29 -13.28
N THR A 126 6.99 17.62 -14.39
CA THR A 126 5.87 18.04 -15.24
C THR A 126 5.15 16.81 -15.78
N GLY A 127 3.82 16.90 -15.81
CA GLY A 127 2.96 15.82 -16.29
C GLY A 127 1.81 16.31 -17.16
N MET A 128 1.71 15.72 -18.35
CA MET A 128 0.57 15.92 -19.27
C MET A 128 -0.26 14.65 -19.32
N GLY A 129 -1.58 14.76 -19.12
CA GLY A 129 -2.49 13.63 -19.27
C GLY A 129 -2.63 13.20 -20.72
N LEU A 130 -2.04 12.05 -21.10
CA LEU A 130 -2.08 11.55 -22.48
C LEU A 130 -3.53 11.44 -22.99
N GLU A 131 -4.41 10.86 -22.21
CA GLU A 131 -5.81 10.67 -22.60
C GLU A 131 -6.57 11.99 -22.67
N ARG A 132 -6.24 12.96 -21.80
CA ARG A 132 -6.87 14.29 -21.84
C ARG A 132 -6.44 15.07 -23.08
N ILE A 133 -5.15 15.09 -23.40
CA ILE A 133 -4.68 15.78 -24.60
C ILE A 133 -5.13 15.07 -25.87
N ALA A 134 -5.16 13.74 -25.92
CA ALA A 134 -5.68 12.99 -27.05
C ALA A 134 -7.18 13.25 -27.26
N MET A 135 -7.96 13.37 -26.19
CA MET A 135 -9.38 13.74 -26.26
C MET A 135 -9.56 15.09 -26.95
N VAL A 136 -8.76 16.09 -26.56
CA VAL A 136 -8.81 17.43 -27.17
C VAL A 136 -8.43 17.38 -28.66
N LEU A 137 -7.33 16.73 -29.00
CA LEU A 137 -6.83 16.64 -30.38
C LEU A 137 -7.73 15.79 -31.30
N GLN A 138 -8.48 14.86 -30.74
CA GLN A 138 -9.45 14.01 -31.48
C GLN A 138 -10.87 14.56 -31.44
N ASP A 139 -11.09 15.73 -30.84
CA ASP A 139 -12.42 16.36 -30.68
C ASP A 139 -13.46 15.39 -30.10
N LYS A 140 -13.10 14.77 -28.96
CA LYS A 140 -13.95 13.81 -28.24
C LYS A 140 -14.58 14.44 -26.99
N GLU A 141 -15.77 13.95 -26.63
CA GLU A 141 -16.47 14.43 -25.42
C GLU A 141 -15.84 13.89 -24.12
N SER A 142 -15.20 12.73 -24.19
CA SER A 142 -14.65 12.05 -23.02
C SER A 142 -13.31 11.39 -23.35
N PRO A 143 -12.36 11.33 -22.38
CA PRO A 143 -11.12 10.56 -22.55
C PRO A 143 -11.34 9.09 -22.88
N PHE A 144 -12.51 8.54 -22.54
CA PHE A 144 -12.88 7.15 -22.85
C PHE A 144 -13.35 6.93 -24.29
N GLU A 145 -13.44 7.98 -25.11
CA GLU A 145 -13.88 7.93 -26.49
C GLU A 145 -12.74 8.12 -27.50
N ILE A 146 -11.50 8.25 -27.00
CA ILE A 146 -10.32 8.30 -27.86
C ILE A 146 -10.02 6.94 -28.49
N ASP A 147 -9.26 6.95 -29.57
CA ASP A 147 -8.93 5.79 -30.40
C ASP A 147 -8.44 4.55 -29.59
N THR A 148 -7.62 4.78 -28.58
CA THR A 148 -7.08 3.70 -27.74
C THR A 148 -8.15 3.03 -26.89
N PHE A 149 -9.09 3.78 -26.32
CA PHE A 149 -10.21 3.21 -25.57
C PHE A 149 -11.33 2.71 -26.47
N GLU A 150 -11.57 3.36 -27.59
CA GLU A 150 -12.59 2.93 -28.57
C GLU A 150 -12.30 1.50 -29.05
N SER A 151 -11.04 1.17 -29.34
CA SER A 151 -10.64 -0.18 -29.76
C SER A 151 -10.91 -1.26 -28.71
N ILE A 152 -10.78 -0.93 -27.41
CA ILE A 152 -11.11 -1.82 -26.30
C ILE A 152 -12.63 -1.90 -26.13
N TYR A 153 -13.33 -0.78 -26.22
CA TYR A 153 -14.77 -0.69 -26.09
C TYR A 153 -15.52 -1.50 -27.14
N GLU A 154 -15.06 -1.52 -28.40
CA GLU A 154 -15.66 -2.32 -29.46
C GLU A 154 -15.62 -3.84 -29.16
N GLN A 155 -14.70 -4.31 -28.32
CA GLN A 155 -14.69 -5.70 -27.82
C GLN A 155 -15.69 -5.91 -26.67
N LEU A 156 -15.92 -4.89 -25.84
CA LEU A 156 -16.85 -4.93 -24.72
C LEU A 156 -18.31 -4.81 -25.18
N LYS A 157 -18.57 -3.91 -26.13
CA LYS A 157 -19.89 -3.50 -26.59
C LYS A 157 -20.87 -4.65 -26.97
N PRO A 158 -20.42 -5.72 -27.66
CA PRO A 158 -21.30 -6.85 -27.98
C PRO A 158 -21.82 -7.64 -26.78
N LYS A 159 -21.16 -7.48 -25.62
CA LYS A 159 -21.50 -8.18 -24.37
C LYS A 159 -22.52 -7.40 -23.52
N ILE A 160 -22.69 -6.11 -23.78
CA ILE A 160 -23.55 -5.22 -22.99
C ILE A 160 -25.03 -5.53 -23.24
N LYS A 161 -25.74 -5.92 -22.17
CA LYS A 161 -27.20 -6.11 -22.16
C LYS A 161 -27.94 -4.91 -21.59
N THR A 162 -27.34 -4.30 -20.55
CA THR A 162 -27.89 -3.14 -19.86
C THR A 162 -26.87 -2.01 -19.90
N PRO A 163 -26.96 -1.07 -20.87
CA PRO A 163 -26.00 0.03 -21.02
C PRO A 163 -25.92 0.90 -19.75
N ASN A 164 -24.68 1.15 -19.29
CA ASN A 164 -24.38 2.05 -18.18
C ASN A 164 -23.01 2.68 -18.39
N LYS A 165 -22.97 3.95 -18.80
CA LYS A 165 -21.73 4.67 -19.11
C LYS A 165 -20.72 4.66 -17.95
N LYS A 166 -21.19 4.72 -16.69
CA LYS A 166 -20.30 4.63 -15.51
C LYS A 166 -19.58 3.29 -15.46
N TYR A 167 -20.30 2.19 -15.63
CA TYR A 167 -19.73 0.85 -15.61
C TYR A 167 -18.80 0.58 -16.79
N GLU A 168 -19.18 1.05 -17.98
CA GLU A 168 -18.35 0.96 -19.18
C GLU A 168 -17.01 1.65 -18.97
N ARG A 169 -17.00 2.89 -18.45
CA ARG A 169 -15.78 3.66 -18.13
C ARG A 169 -14.94 2.99 -17.04
N ILE A 170 -15.56 2.44 -15.99
CA ILE A 170 -14.85 1.69 -14.94
C ILE A 170 -14.12 0.49 -15.54
N ILE A 171 -14.75 -0.26 -16.43
CA ILE A 171 -14.11 -1.42 -17.07
C ILE A 171 -12.92 -0.98 -17.90
N LEU A 172 -13.07 0.00 -18.76
CA LEU A 172 -12.00 0.48 -19.65
C LEU A 172 -10.79 0.95 -18.85
N ASP A 173 -11.00 1.80 -17.85
CA ASP A 173 -9.95 2.34 -16.98
C ASP A 173 -9.27 1.25 -16.17
N HIS A 174 -10.05 0.43 -15.46
CA HIS A 174 -9.49 -0.54 -14.54
C HIS A 174 -8.84 -1.74 -15.24
N MET A 175 -9.34 -2.15 -16.40
CA MET A 175 -8.70 -3.19 -17.21
C MET A 175 -7.34 -2.72 -17.73
N LYS A 176 -7.23 -1.50 -18.23
CA LYS A 176 -5.95 -0.91 -18.63
C LYS A 176 -4.99 -0.83 -17.45
N ALA A 177 -5.41 -0.18 -16.36
CA ALA A 177 -4.57 0.00 -15.18
C ALA A 177 -4.09 -1.34 -14.59
N SER A 178 -4.98 -2.33 -14.44
CA SER A 178 -4.64 -3.67 -13.93
C SER A 178 -3.64 -4.40 -14.82
N THR A 179 -3.79 -4.30 -16.14
CA THR A 179 -2.89 -4.92 -17.11
C THR A 179 -1.47 -4.37 -16.97
N PHE A 180 -1.32 -3.05 -16.87
CA PHE A 180 -0.02 -2.42 -16.65
C PHE A 180 0.58 -2.77 -15.28
N MET A 181 -0.20 -2.66 -14.21
CA MET A 181 0.28 -2.99 -12.86
C MET A 181 0.80 -4.42 -12.75
N ILE A 182 0.11 -5.40 -13.34
CA ILE A 182 0.55 -6.80 -13.33
C ILE A 182 1.83 -6.96 -14.17
N SER A 183 1.93 -6.30 -15.32
CA SER A 183 3.14 -6.30 -16.14
C SER A 183 4.35 -5.79 -15.37
N ASP A 184 4.16 -4.72 -14.57
CA ASP A 184 5.18 -4.12 -13.71
C ASP A 184 5.48 -4.92 -12.44
N GLY A 185 4.90 -6.11 -12.31
CA GLY A 185 5.19 -7.07 -11.25
C GLY A 185 4.32 -6.94 -10.00
N VAL A 186 3.27 -6.12 -10.00
CA VAL A 186 2.32 -6.07 -8.89
C VAL A 186 1.45 -7.33 -8.91
N VAL A 187 1.29 -7.96 -7.75
CA VAL A 187 0.44 -9.14 -7.55
C VAL A 187 -0.72 -8.77 -6.63
N PRO A 188 -1.94 -9.26 -6.88
CA PRO A 188 -3.08 -9.01 -5.99
C PRO A 188 -2.83 -9.53 -4.57
N THR A 189 -2.86 -8.64 -3.58
CA THR A 189 -2.64 -8.94 -2.15
C THR A 189 -3.69 -8.24 -1.27
N ASN A 190 -3.60 -8.41 0.06
CA ASN A 190 -4.47 -7.74 1.01
C ASN A 190 -3.95 -6.36 1.47
N GLU A 191 -2.72 -6.00 1.12
CA GLU A 191 -2.06 -4.78 1.59
C GLU A 191 -1.28 -4.08 0.48
N GLY A 192 -0.98 -2.81 0.67
CA GLY A 192 -0.13 -2.02 -0.22
C GLY A 192 -0.63 -1.93 -1.66
N ARG A 193 0.29 -1.94 -2.62
CA ARG A 193 -0.02 -1.81 -4.05
C ARG A 193 -0.86 -2.98 -4.58
N GLY A 194 -0.64 -4.18 -4.06
CA GLY A 194 -1.40 -5.37 -4.45
C GLY A 194 -2.87 -5.31 -4.02
N TYR A 195 -3.19 -4.64 -2.90
CA TYR A 195 -4.56 -4.35 -2.50
C TYR A 195 -5.27 -3.42 -3.51
N ILE A 196 -4.59 -2.38 -3.97
CA ILE A 196 -5.14 -1.47 -4.99
C ILE A 196 -5.43 -2.25 -6.29
N LEU A 197 -4.49 -3.05 -6.76
CA LEU A 197 -4.69 -3.92 -7.93
C LEU A 197 -5.90 -4.84 -7.76
N ARG A 198 -5.99 -5.55 -6.64
CA ARG A 198 -7.14 -6.42 -6.31
C ARG A 198 -8.45 -5.66 -6.35
N ARG A 199 -8.50 -4.46 -5.81
CA ARG A 199 -9.67 -3.59 -5.81
C ARG A 199 -10.08 -3.18 -7.22
N LEU A 200 -9.13 -2.79 -8.07
CA LEU A 200 -9.41 -2.44 -9.47
C LEU A 200 -10.00 -3.63 -10.24
N ILE A 201 -9.38 -4.81 -10.13
CA ILE A 201 -9.86 -6.04 -10.79
C ILE A 201 -11.30 -6.34 -10.34
N ARG A 202 -11.57 -6.40 -9.04
CA ARG A 202 -12.89 -6.72 -8.50
C ARG A 202 -13.94 -5.70 -8.89
N ARG A 203 -13.57 -4.44 -8.98
CA ARG A 203 -14.47 -3.36 -9.39
C ARG A 203 -14.82 -3.45 -10.88
N ALA A 204 -13.86 -3.82 -11.73
CA ALA A 204 -14.11 -4.09 -13.14
C ALA A 204 -15.05 -5.29 -13.35
N ILE A 205 -14.82 -6.40 -12.62
CA ILE A 205 -15.67 -7.60 -12.67
C ILE A 205 -17.10 -7.28 -12.23
N ARG A 206 -17.27 -6.52 -11.14
CA ARG A 206 -18.60 -6.09 -10.69
C ARG A 206 -19.31 -5.21 -11.74
N ALA A 207 -18.58 -4.26 -12.32
CA ALA A 207 -19.13 -3.39 -13.36
C ALA A 207 -19.57 -4.22 -14.58
N TYR A 208 -18.77 -5.20 -14.98
CA TYR A 208 -19.11 -6.12 -16.07
C TYR A 208 -20.37 -6.95 -15.76
N TYR A 209 -20.46 -7.49 -14.54
CA TYR A 209 -21.69 -8.16 -14.09
C TYR A 209 -22.91 -7.23 -14.16
N GLY A 210 -22.77 -5.96 -13.79
CA GLY A 210 -23.83 -4.95 -13.89
C GLY A 210 -24.28 -4.65 -15.33
N LEU A 211 -23.38 -4.78 -16.31
CA LEU A 211 -23.70 -4.60 -17.74
C LEU A 211 -24.30 -5.84 -18.39
N THR A 212 -23.87 -7.03 -17.97
CA THR A 212 -24.19 -8.30 -18.65
C THR A 212 -25.20 -9.15 -17.91
N ASN A 213 -25.29 -8.99 -16.59
CA ASN A 213 -25.99 -9.88 -15.66
C ASN A 213 -25.51 -11.36 -15.78
N GLU A 214 -24.25 -11.54 -16.16
CA GLU A 214 -23.59 -12.85 -16.31
C GLU A 214 -22.27 -12.85 -15.54
N ILE A 215 -22.00 -13.98 -14.87
CA ILE A 215 -20.71 -14.27 -14.24
C ILE A 215 -19.81 -14.91 -15.30
N ASP A 216 -19.21 -14.07 -16.12
CA ASP A 216 -18.32 -14.47 -17.23
C ASP A 216 -16.99 -13.72 -17.11
N SER A 217 -15.94 -14.23 -17.72
CA SER A 217 -14.62 -13.64 -17.66
C SER A 217 -14.51 -12.39 -18.53
N ILE A 218 -13.85 -11.34 -18.01
CA ILE A 218 -13.48 -10.14 -18.76
C ILE A 218 -12.02 -10.14 -19.21
N GLU A 219 -11.32 -11.24 -19.03
CA GLU A 219 -9.91 -11.45 -19.43
C GLU A 219 -9.70 -11.18 -20.93
N PHE A 220 -10.72 -11.37 -21.77
CA PHE A 220 -10.65 -11.11 -23.20
C PHE A 220 -10.26 -9.67 -23.57
N LEU A 221 -10.43 -8.71 -22.66
CA LEU A 221 -10.02 -7.31 -22.85
C LEU A 221 -8.51 -7.09 -22.66
N ILE A 222 -7.77 -8.02 -22.07
CA ILE A 222 -6.31 -7.90 -21.86
C ILE A 222 -5.58 -7.90 -23.20
N SER A 223 -5.95 -8.79 -24.12
CA SER A 223 -5.27 -8.90 -25.42
C SER A 223 -5.38 -7.63 -26.28
N PRO A 224 -6.56 -6.99 -26.44
CA PRO A 224 -6.67 -5.69 -27.11
C PRO A 224 -5.83 -4.59 -26.46
N ILE A 225 -5.79 -4.52 -25.11
CA ILE A 225 -4.99 -3.54 -24.39
C ILE A 225 -3.50 -3.74 -24.71
N VAL A 226 -3.01 -4.97 -24.60
CA VAL A 226 -1.61 -5.28 -24.90
C VAL A 226 -1.28 -4.94 -26.36
N GLU A 227 -2.17 -5.23 -27.30
CA GLU A 227 -1.96 -4.94 -28.73
C GLU A 227 -1.79 -3.45 -29.01
N ILE A 228 -2.58 -2.59 -28.36
CA ILE A 228 -2.51 -1.13 -28.50
C ILE A 228 -1.18 -0.58 -27.99
N TYR A 229 -0.68 -1.10 -26.88
CA TYR A 229 0.46 -0.51 -26.18
C TYR A 229 1.80 -1.23 -26.39
N LYS A 230 1.85 -2.41 -27.02
CA LYS A 230 3.05 -3.28 -27.12
C LYS A 230 4.28 -2.60 -27.73
N ASP A 231 4.09 -1.68 -28.67
CA ASP A 231 5.19 -1.03 -29.39
C ASP A 231 5.93 -0.02 -28.50
N HIS A 232 5.19 0.63 -27.59
CA HIS A 232 5.75 1.58 -26.62
C HIS A 232 6.09 0.91 -25.28
N TYR A 233 5.40 -0.19 -24.95
CA TYR A 233 5.55 -0.94 -23.70
C TYR A 233 5.73 -2.44 -24.03
N PRO A 234 6.87 -2.85 -24.58
CA PRO A 234 7.09 -4.23 -25.06
C PRO A 234 6.98 -5.29 -23.96
N ASP A 235 7.14 -4.91 -22.70
CA ASP A 235 7.01 -5.83 -21.58
C ASP A 235 5.56 -6.30 -21.36
N LEU A 236 4.56 -5.53 -21.78
CA LEU A 236 3.17 -5.98 -21.79
C LEU A 236 3.00 -7.26 -22.64
N TYR A 237 3.59 -7.27 -23.83
CA TYR A 237 3.51 -8.42 -24.74
C TYR A 237 4.28 -9.62 -24.19
N LYS A 238 5.48 -9.38 -23.64
CA LYS A 238 6.29 -10.44 -23.02
C LYS A 238 5.61 -11.10 -21.83
N ASN A 239 4.85 -10.31 -21.08
CA ASN A 239 4.20 -10.73 -19.84
C ASN A 239 2.73 -11.15 -20.01
N ILE A 240 2.19 -11.21 -21.24
CA ILE A 240 0.75 -11.40 -21.49
C ILE A 240 0.17 -12.64 -20.80
N ASP A 241 0.88 -13.77 -20.85
CA ASP A 241 0.41 -15.01 -20.23
C ASP A 241 0.38 -14.91 -18.69
N LYS A 242 1.39 -14.24 -18.10
CA LYS A 242 1.42 -13.93 -16.67
C LYS A 242 0.27 -13.00 -16.28
N ILE A 243 0.03 -11.96 -17.08
CA ILE A 243 -1.06 -11.00 -16.84
C ILE A 243 -2.40 -11.74 -16.84
N LYS A 244 -2.67 -12.53 -17.86
CA LYS A 244 -3.89 -13.33 -17.98
C LYS A 244 -4.06 -14.29 -16.81
N LYS A 245 -3.00 -15.05 -16.47
CA LYS A 245 -3.03 -16.01 -15.36
C LYS A 245 -3.37 -15.34 -14.02
N LEU A 246 -2.70 -14.25 -13.67
CA LEU A 246 -2.93 -13.54 -12.41
C LEU A 246 -4.33 -12.90 -12.36
N TYR A 247 -4.75 -12.30 -13.47
CA TYR A 247 -6.07 -11.70 -13.58
C TYR A 247 -7.17 -12.76 -13.41
N THR A 248 -7.13 -13.84 -14.18
CA THR A 248 -8.12 -14.94 -14.13
C THR A 248 -8.15 -15.62 -12.76
N THR A 249 -7.00 -15.74 -12.09
CA THR A 249 -6.95 -16.29 -10.73
C THR A 249 -7.74 -15.42 -9.75
N GLU A 250 -7.53 -14.10 -9.73
CA GLU A 250 -8.27 -13.18 -8.86
C GLU A 250 -9.75 -13.10 -9.24
N GLU A 251 -10.04 -13.14 -10.53
CA GLU A 251 -11.40 -13.18 -11.07
C GLU A 251 -12.17 -14.40 -10.58
N ASN A 252 -11.61 -15.59 -10.69
CA ASN A 252 -12.22 -16.84 -10.22
C ASN A 252 -12.46 -16.86 -8.69
N LEU A 253 -11.53 -16.26 -7.94
CA LEU A 253 -11.70 -16.10 -6.50
C LEU A 253 -12.86 -15.15 -6.18
N PHE A 254 -12.97 -14.06 -6.93
CA PHE A 254 -13.98 -13.05 -6.68
C PHE A 254 -15.37 -13.46 -7.17
N HIS A 255 -15.51 -14.24 -8.25
CA HIS A 255 -16.79 -14.75 -8.74
C HIS A 255 -17.55 -15.51 -7.65
N LYS A 256 -16.86 -16.32 -6.85
CA LYS A 256 -17.46 -17.05 -5.72
C LYS A 256 -18.02 -16.12 -4.64
N THR A 257 -17.34 -15.00 -4.43
CA THR A 257 -17.73 -13.95 -3.48
C THR A 257 -18.85 -13.08 -4.05
N LEU A 258 -18.73 -12.68 -5.32
CA LEU A 258 -19.66 -11.80 -6.01
C LEU A 258 -21.08 -12.36 -6.03
N GLU A 259 -21.25 -13.63 -6.43
CA GLU A 259 -22.54 -14.27 -6.51
C GLU A 259 -23.28 -14.24 -5.16
N LYS A 260 -22.63 -14.75 -4.10
CA LYS A 260 -23.22 -14.81 -2.76
C LYS A 260 -23.38 -13.44 -2.13
N GLY A 261 -22.36 -12.60 -2.25
CA GLY A 261 -22.34 -11.25 -1.68
C GLY A 261 -23.37 -10.32 -2.33
N THR A 262 -23.56 -10.40 -3.66
CA THR A 262 -24.55 -9.60 -4.37
C THR A 262 -25.99 -9.98 -3.98
N VAL A 263 -26.29 -11.26 -3.84
CA VAL A 263 -27.60 -11.72 -3.37
C VAL A 263 -27.87 -11.19 -1.95
N GLU A 264 -26.90 -11.34 -1.05
CA GLU A 264 -27.08 -10.94 0.34
C GLU A 264 -27.14 -9.42 0.52
N ILE A 265 -26.29 -8.64 -0.16
CA ILE A 265 -26.35 -7.18 -0.08
C ILE A 265 -27.68 -6.65 -0.62
N ASN A 266 -28.18 -7.18 -1.73
CA ASN A 266 -29.48 -6.78 -2.27
C ASN A 266 -30.62 -7.10 -1.29
N ARG A 267 -30.56 -8.25 -0.59
CA ARG A 267 -31.51 -8.59 0.47
C ARG A 267 -31.47 -7.60 1.63
N LEU A 268 -30.26 -7.27 2.09
CA LEU A 268 -30.04 -6.34 3.21
C LEU A 268 -30.44 -4.89 2.88
N ILE A 269 -30.21 -4.44 1.65
CA ILE A 269 -30.55 -3.09 1.19
C ILE A 269 -32.06 -2.87 1.04
N GLN A 270 -32.85 -3.92 0.83
CA GLN A 270 -34.31 -3.79 0.82
C GLN A 270 -34.86 -3.21 2.12
N ASP A 271 -34.15 -3.44 3.23
CA ASP A 271 -34.41 -2.85 4.53
C ASP A 271 -33.48 -1.63 4.77
N LYS A 272 -33.81 -0.52 4.08
CA LYS A 272 -32.98 0.70 4.05
C LYS A 272 -32.74 1.32 5.42
N GLU A 273 -33.68 1.18 6.37
CA GLU A 273 -33.58 1.77 7.70
C GLU A 273 -32.56 1.04 8.58
N THR A 274 -32.20 -0.19 8.23
CA THR A 274 -31.33 -1.04 9.01
C THR A 274 -29.98 -1.37 8.35
N PHE A 275 -29.72 -0.91 7.12
CA PHE A 275 -28.44 -1.15 6.46
C PHE A 275 -27.39 -0.14 6.95
N ASP A 276 -26.44 -0.63 7.73
CA ASP A 276 -25.40 0.15 8.41
C ASP A 276 -24.01 -0.47 8.30
N GLU A 277 -23.04 0.09 9.01
CA GLU A 277 -21.65 -0.38 9.03
C GLU A 277 -21.51 -1.78 9.65
N GLU A 278 -22.46 -2.23 10.50
CA GLU A 278 -22.47 -3.61 11.04
C GLU A 278 -22.77 -4.62 9.95
N LYS A 279 -23.76 -4.34 9.12
CA LYS A 279 -24.11 -5.19 7.98
C LYS A 279 -23.04 -5.15 6.89
N ALA A 280 -22.41 -3.99 6.69
CA ALA A 280 -21.26 -3.88 5.80
C ALA A 280 -20.07 -4.73 6.29
N PHE A 281 -19.82 -4.74 7.59
CA PHE A 281 -18.78 -5.58 8.19
C PHE A 281 -19.14 -7.08 8.12
N TYR A 282 -20.39 -7.44 8.36
CA TYR A 282 -20.89 -8.81 8.21
C TYR A 282 -20.66 -9.35 6.78
N LEU A 283 -20.91 -8.53 5.75
CA LEU A 283 -20.64 -8.90 4.35
C LEU A 283 -19.15 -9.17 4.11
N PHE A 284 -18.29 -8.37 4.72
CA PHE A 284 -16.84 -8.57 4.64
C PHE A 284 -16.41 -9.85 5.40
N GLU A 285 -16.82 -10.01 6.65
CA GLU A 285 -16.40 -11.12 7.50
C GLU A 285 -16.91 -12.48 6.99
N THR A 286 -18.19 -12.54 6.57
CA THR A 286 -18.85 -13.80 6.23
C THR A 286 -18.63 -14.21 4.78
N PHE A 287 -18.68 -13.25 3.86
CA PHE A 287 -18.60 -13.51 2.42
C PHE A 287 -17.29 -13.07 1.79
N GLY A 288 -16.43 -12.33 2.52
CA GLY A 288 -15.23 -11.70 1.94
C GLY A 288 -15.57 -10.59 0.95
N PHE A 289 -16.78 -10.00 1.04
CA PHE A 289 -17.22 -8.96 0.13
C PHE A 289 -16.56 -7.63 0.52
N PRO A 290 -15.79 -6.98 -0.36
CA PRO A 290 -15.01 -5.79 -0.02
C PRO A 290 -15.88 -4.64 0.44
N TYR A 291 -15.45 -3.94 1.50
CA TYR A 291 -16.18 -2.80 2.06
C TYR A 291 -16.43 -1.69 1.04
N GLU A 292 -15.42 -1.38 0.21
CA GLU A 292 -15.52 -0.34 -0.80
C GLU A 292 -16.61 -0.65 -1.84
N LEU A 293 -16.76 -1.91 -2.21
CA LEU A 293 -17.85 -2.33 -3.10
C LEU A 293 -19.21 -2.28 -2.39
N THR A 294 -19.24 -2.66 -1.12
CA THR A 294 -20.45 -2.52 -0.28
C THR A 294 -20.87 -1.06 -0.17
N LYS A 295 -19.92 -0.15 0.08
CA LYS A 295 -20.14 1.29 0.15
C LYS A 295 -20.65 1.87 -1.18
N GLU A 296 -20.07 1.45 -2.30
CA GLU A 296 -20.50 1.87 -3.63
C GLU A 296 -21.93 1.42 -3.94
N ILE A 297 -22.29 0.16 -3.63
CA ILE A 297 -23.66 -0.35 -3.81
C ILE A 297 -24.64 0.36 -2.87
N ALA A 298 -24.25 0.60 -1.62
CA ALA A 298 -25.06 1.34 -0.68
C ALA A 298 -25.35 2.77 -1.19
N PHE A 299 -24.30 3.46 -1.66
CA PHE A 299 -24.42 4.80 -2.22
C PHE A 299 -25.35 4.84 -3.47
N GLU A 300 -25.24 3.86 -4.35
CA GLU A 300 -26.14 3.70 -5.51
C GLU A 300 -27.60 3.53 -5.11
N ASN A 301 -27.85 3.05 -3.89
CA ASN A 301 -29.17 2.91 -3.28
C ASN A 301 -29.55 4.04 -2.31
N ASN A 302 -28.84 5.19 -2.33
CA ASN A 302 -29.02 6.35 -1.46
C ASN A 302 -28.79 6.04 0.03
N ILE A 303 -27.88 5.13 0.35
CA ILE A 303 -27.44 4.81 1.72
C ILE A 303 -26.00 5.27 1.86
N GLN A 304 -25.73 6.12 2.86
CA GLN A 304 -24.38 6.61 3.14
C GLN A 304 -23.81 5.88 4.35
N LEU A 305 -22.66 5.22 4.17
CA LEU A 305 -21.91 4.54 5.22
C LEU A 305 -20.80 5.44 5.75
N ASN A 306 -20.53 5.33 7.05
CA ASN A 306 -19.48 6.07 7.75
C ASN A 306 -18.21 5.24 7.86
N ASP A 307 -17.13 5.70 7.21
CA ASP A 307 -15.85 4.98 7.15
C ASP A 307 -15.22 4.82 8.54
N ASP A 308 -15.28 5.83 9.41
CA ASP A 308 -14.66 5.77 10.74
C ASP A 308 -15.34 4.72 11.61
N LYS A 309 -16.67 4.62 11.55
CA LYS A 309 -17.41 3.58 12.28
C LYS A 309 -17.08 2.18 11.76
N TYR A 310 -16.96 2.01 10.45
CA TYR A 310 -16.56 0.74 9.87
C TYR A 310 -15.11 0.38 10.26
N MET A 311 -14.17 1.32 10.13
CA MET A 311 -12.77 1.11 10.48
C MET A 311 -12.58 0.76 11.96
N LYS A 312 -13.35 1.39 12.86
CA LYS A 312 -13.35 1.03 14.28
C LYS A 312 -13.75 -0.44 14.50
N LYS A 313 -14.81 -0.91 13.83
CA LYS A 313 -15.24 -2.31 13.90
C LYS A 313 -14.21 -3.26 13.30
N PHE A 314 -13.62 -2.89 12.19
CA PHE A 314 -12.55 -3.65 11.55
C PHE A 314 -11.34 -3.80 12.49
N GLN A 315 -10.94 -2.72 13.16
CA GLN A 315 -9.86 -2.73 14.16
C GLN A 315 -10.22 -3.57 15.39
N GLU A 316 -11.45 -3.49 15.90
CA GLU A 316 -11.94 -4.33 17.01
C GLU A 316 -11.92 -5.82 16.65
N HIS A 317 -12.28 -6.17 15.41
CA HIS A 317 -12.19 -7.54 14.92
C HIS A 317 -10.74 -7.99 14.73
N GLN A 318 -9.89 -7.14 14.17
CA GLN A 318 -8.47 -7.37 14.01
C GLN A 318 -7.78 -7.53 15.39
N ALA A 319 -8.15 -6.71 16.37
CA ALA A 319 -7.68 -6.84 17.75
C ALA A 319 -8.14 -8.16 18.40
N LYS A 320 -9.38 -8.62 18.16
CA LYS A 320 -9.87 -9.92 18.61
C LYS A 320 -9.16 -11.09 17.92
N SER A 321 -8.86 -10.97 16.65
CA SER A 321 -8.10 -11.98 15.89
C SER A 321 -6.60 -11.91 16.16
N SER A 322 -6.09 -10.75 16.54
CA SER A 322 -4.72 -10.50 16.99
C SER A 322 -4.59 -10.45 18.52
N ALA A 323 -5.42 -11.18 19.26
CA ALA A 323 -5.40 -11.23 20.73
C ALA A 323 -4.03 -11.57 21.36
N PHE A 324 -2.95 -11.42 20.60
CA PHE A 324 -1.55 -11.55 20.97
C PHE A 324 -0.69 -10.29 20.70
N LYS A 325 -1.25 -9.16 20.23
CA LYS A 325 -0.51 -7.91 20.28
C LYS A 325 -0.89 -7.17 21.56
N LYS A 326 -0.11 -7.38 22.61
CA LYS A 326 -0.07 -6.51 23.79
C LYS A 326 0.22 -5.08 23.34
N GLU A 327 -0.48 -4.12 23.94
CA GLU A 327 -0.10 -2.71 23.91
C GLU A 327 1.34 -2.62 24.43
N THR A 328 2.28 -2.37 23.52
CA THR A 328 3.63 -1.99 23.90
C THR A 328 3.54 -0.60 24.52
N SER A 329 3.80 -0.51 25.81
CA SER A 329 4.03 0.76 26.52
C SER A 329 5.04 1.60 25.74
N ASN A 330 4.79 2.92 25.65
CA ASN A 330 5.61 3.92 24.95
C ASN A 330 6.99 4.08 25.61
N ILE A 331 7.87 3.08 25.46
CA ILE A 331 9.29 3.13 25.89
C ILE A 331 10.16 3.79 24.81
N SER A 332 9.54 4.26 23.72
CA SER A 332 10.21 4.90 22.59
C SER A 332 10.87 6.26 22.86
N GLU A 333 10.69 6.86 24.04
CA GLU A 333 11.21 8.21 24.37
C GLU A 333 12.57 8.23 25.09
N PHE A 334 13.15 7.06 25.41
CA PHE A 334 14.40 7.03 26.18
C PHE A 334 15.59 6.69 25.27
N ASP A 335 16.59 7.57 25.30
CA ASP A 335 17.87 7.41 24.62
C ASP A 335 18.76 6.50 25.49
N VAL A 336 18.74 5.19 25.20
CA VAL A 336 19.54 4.16 25.90
C VAL A 336 20.52 3.56 24.92
N ASP A 337 21.78 3.48 25.24
CA ASP A 337 22.77 2.80 24.41
C ASP A 337 22.37 1.35 24.13
N CYS A 338 22.58 0.91 22.90
CA CYS A 338 22.25 -0.44 22.48
C CYS A 338 23.04 -1.47 23.25
N ASN A 339 22.36 -2.42 23.90
CA ASN A 339 23.02 -3.48 24.67
C ASN A 339 23.45 -4.68 23.81
N VAL A 340 24.41 -5.46 24.32
CA VAL A 340 24.92 -6.64 23.63
C VAL A 340 23.97 -7.82 23.85
N PHE A 341 23.46 -8.41 22.77
CA PHE A 341 22.68 -9.64 22.85
C PHE A 341 23.60 -10.86 22.95
N THR A 342 23.56 -11.59 24.07
CA THR A 342 24.36 -12.79 24.32
C THR A 342 23.59 -14.10 24.14
N GLY A 343 22.30 -14.01 23.84
CA GLY A 343 21.34 -15.12 23.87
C GLY A 343 21.48 -16.18 22.78
N TYR A 344 22.39 -16.02 21.81
CA TYR A 344 22.74 -17.10 20.87
C TYR A 344 23.67 -18.14 21.50
N GLU A 345 24.50 -17.74 22.47
CA GLU A 345 25.49 -18.60 23.08
C GLU A 345 25.14 -18.95 24.53
N ASN A 346 24.48 -18.02 25.25
CA ASN A 346 24.23 -18.13 26.68
C ASN A 346 22.75 -17.93 27.00
N THR A 347 22.22 -18.71 27.93
CA THR A 347 20.88 -18.51 28.52
C THR A 347 20.92 -17.75 29.82
N ASN A 348 22.12 -17.60 30.41
CA ASN A 348 22.39 -16.81 31.64
C ASN A 348 23.48 -15.78 31.38
N THR A 349 23.29 -14.56 31.89
CA THR A 349 24.28 -13.48 31.75
C THR A 349 24.26 -12.63 33.03
N ILE A 350 25.44 -12.40 33.62
CA ILE A 350 25.62 -11.40 34.68
C ILE A 350 26.08 -10.11 34.01
N SER A 351 25.34 -9.02 34.20
CA SER A 351 25.60 -7.75 33.53
C SER A 351 25.28 -6.58 34.43
N GLU A 352 25.95 -5.46 34.18
CA GLU A 352 25.72 -4.21 34.87
C GLU A 352 24.48 -3.51 34.35
N VAL A 353 23.69 -2.94 35.26
CA VAL A 353 22.49 -2.17 34.95
C VAL A 353 22.89 -0.80 34.42
N THR A 354 22.39 -0.45 33.24
CA THR A 354 22.64 0.85 32.57
C THR A 354 21.57 1.87 32.86
N LEU A 355 20.29 1.43 32.88
CA LEU A 355 19.14 2.28 33.14
C LEU A 355 18.03 1.50 33.86
N VAL A 356 17.34 2.18 34.77
CA VAL A 356 16.15 1.67 35.46
C VAL A 356 15.03 2.69 35.32
N LEU A 357 13.86 2.23 34.90
CA LEU A 357 12.62 3.03 34.78
C LEU A 357 11.56 2.43 35.70
N ASN A 358 11.06 3.23 36.64
CA ASN A 358 10.00 2.82 37.56
C ASN A 358 8.70 3.59 37.21
N GLU A 359 7.67 2.89 36.80
CA GLU A 359 6.37 3.46 36.44
C GLU A 359 5.24 2.56 36.94
N ASN A 360 4.31 3.12 37.69
CA ASN A 360 3.03 2.49 38.08
C ASN A 360 3.17 1.07 38.70
N GLY A 361 4.18 0.83 39.52
CA GLY A 361 4.43 -0.48 40.15
C GLY A 361 5.11 -1.48 39.23
N THR A 362 5.75 -1.01 38.19
CA THR A 362 6.53 -1.82 37.22
C THR A 362 7.93 -1.25 37.11
N THR A 363 8.95 -2.12 37.17
CA THR A 363 10.35 -1.76 36.95
C THR A 363 10.82 -2.30 35.62
N THR A 364 11.34 -1.42 34.75
CA THR A 364 12.01 -1.81 33.49
C THR A 364 13.52 -1.60 33.64
N ILE A 365 14.29 -2.66 33.37
CA ILE A 365 15.73 -2.68 33.57
C ILE A 365 16.44 -2.89 32.24
N PHE A 366 17.40 -2.01 31.94
CA PHE A 366 18.34 -2.17 30.81
C PHE A 366 19.72 -2.50 31.37
N THR A 367 20.45 -3.37 30.69
CA THR A 367 21.78 -3.82 31.07
C THR A 367 22.76 -3.69 29.91
N GLU A 368 24.10 -3.67 30.17
CA GLU A 368 25.11 -3.66 29.10
C GLU A 368 24.99 -4.86 28.16
N ALA A 369 24.62 -6.03 28.70
CA ALA A 369 24.44 -7.26 27.94
C ALA A 369 23.23 -8.05 28.46
N THR A 370 22.47 -8.67 27.56
CA THR A 370 21.30 -9.47 27.92
C THR A 370 21.19 -10.76 27.10
N PRO A 371 20.77 -11.89 27.73
CA PRO A 371 20.49 -13.13 27.01
C PRO A 371 19.05 -13.19 26.48
N PHE A 372 18.19 -12.23 26.86
CA PHE A 372 16.78 -12.22 26.50
C PHE A 372 16.55 -11.80 25.06
N TYR A 373 15.84 -12.63 24.29
CA TYR A 373 15.43 -12.32 22.93
C TYR A 373 14.18 -11.44 22.97
N TYR A 374 14.27 -10.28 22.32
CA TYR A 374 13.12 -9.43 22.04
C TYR A 374 12.31 -9.98 20.85
N GLU A 375 11.01 -9.72 20.81
CA GLU A 375 10.13 -10.15 19.71
C GLU A 375 10.63 -9.63 18.36
N ALA A 376 11.16 -10.53 17.53
CA ALA A 376 11.67 -10.22 16.21
C ALA A 376 11.54 -11.41 15.25
N GLY A 377 11.45 -11.14 13.93
CA GLY A 377 11.33 -12.19 12.93
C GLY A 377 10.10 -13.09 13.08
N GLY A 378 9.05 -12.59 13.73
CA GLY A 378 7.84 -13.35 14.06
C GLY A 378 7.97 -14.26 15.29
N GLN A 379 9.16 -14.35 15.90
CA GLN A 379 9.36 -15.10 17.13
C GLN A 379 8.99 -14.22 18.34
N ILE A 380 8.18 -14.77 19.24
CA ILE A 380 7.81 -14.12 20.51
C ILE A 380 9.01 -13.96 21.44
N SER A 381 8.92 -12.98 22.34
CA SER A 381 9.96 -12.71 23.37
C SER A 381 10.16 -13.90 24.30
N ASP A 382 11.34 -13.95 24.90
CA ASP A 382 11.67 -14.96 25.93
C ASP A 382 10.92 -14.77 27.24
N GLN A 383 10.86 -15.84 27.97
CA GLN A 383 10.47 -15.89 29.38
C GLN A 383 11.67 -16.22 30.25
N GLY A 384 11.65 -15.72 31.49
CA GLY A 384 12.71 -15.99 32.43
C GLY A 384 12.63 -15.13 33.68
N SER A 385 13.77 -14.96 34.35
CA SER A 385 13.90 -14.22 35.61
C SER A 385 15.19 -13.41 35.65
N ILE A 386 15.25 -12.46 36.55
CA ILE A 386 16.49 -11.85 37.00
C ILE A 386 16.74 -12.18 38.48
N VAL A 387 18.00 -12.26 38.89
CA VAL A 387 18.40 -12.37 40.27
C VAL A 387 19.17 -11.12 40.70
N PHE A 388 18.68 -10.48 41.75
CA PHE A 388 19.28 -9.32 42.37
C PHE A 388 19.22 -9.48 43.89
N GLU A 389 20.34 -9.29 44.62
CA GLU A 389 20.46 -9.46 46.09
C GLU A 389 19.86 -10.79 46.59
N ASP A 390 20.22 -11.90 45.94
CA ASP A 390 19.75 -13.26 46.26
C ASP A 390 18.21 -13.46 46.12
N LYS A 391 17.48 -12.48 45.62
CA LYS A 391 16.04 -12.59 45.28
C LYS A 391 15.84 -12.73 43.77
N GLU A 392 14.95 -13.67 43.40
CA GLU A 392 14.60 -13.90 42.03
C GLU A 392 13.29 -13.17 41.69
N TYR A 393 13.28 -12.44 40.53
CA TYR A 393 12.13 -11.71 40.01
C TYR A 393 11.79 -12.21 38.64
N THR A 394 10.52 -12.46 38.41
CA THR A 394 10.04 -12.93 37.10
C THR A 394 10.01 -11.79 36.08
N VAL A 395 10.61 -11.99 34.92
CA VAL A 395 10.46 -11.09 33.79
C VAL A 395 9.06 -11.28 33.16
N ALA A 396 8.25 -10.24 33.29
CA ALA A 396 6.87 -10.23 32.81
C ALA A 396 6.77 -9.95 31.30
N ASP A 397 7.69 -9.10 30.79
CA ASP A 397 7.78 -8.76 29.38
C ASP A 397 9.21 -8.36 28.99
N VAL A 398 9.50 -8.39 27.68
CA VAL A 398 10.75 -7.92 27.09
C VAL A 398 10.42 -6.84 26.08
N VAL A 399 11.02 -5.66 26.22
CA VAL A 399 10.73 -4.48 25.42
C VAL A 399 11.97 -3.99 24.68
N GLN A 400 11.80 -3.13 23.70
CA GLN A 400 12.92 -2.53 22.97
C GLN A 400 12.79 -1.01 22.95
N SER A 401 13.90 -0.30 23.22
CA SER A 401 14.00 1.15 23.08
C SER A 401 14.10 1.58 21.61
N SER A 402 13.99 2.87 21.35
CA SER A 402 14.19 3.46 20.01
C SER A 402 15.60 3.23 19.45
N SER A 403 16.61 3.13 20.31
CA SER A 403 18.01 2.82 19.97
C SER A 403 18.27 1.33 19.70
N GLY A 404 17.30 0.45 19.96
CA GLY A 404 17.42 -1.00 19.80
C GLY A 404 17.86 -1.73 21.07
N ALA A 405 18.00 -1.06 22.22
CA ALA A 405 18.33 -1.72 23.48
C ALA A 405 17.16 -2.55 24.00
N THR A 406 17.44 -3.77 24.46
CA THR A 406 16.46 -4.68 25.06
C THR A 406 16.33 -4.43 26.56
N GLY A 407 15.10 -4.15 27.02
CA GLY A 407 14.75 -3.93 28.43
C GLY A 407 13.90 -5.07 28.98
N LEU A 408 14.09 -5.39 30.27
CA LEU A 408 13.40 -6.43 31.01
C LEU A 408 12.35 -5.80 31.92
N VAL A 409 11.10 -6.14 31.75
CA VAL A 409 9.96 -5.61 32.50
C VAL A 409 9.58 -6.54 33.64
N ILE A 410 9.53 -6.01 34.87
CA ILE A 410 9.17 -6.71 36.10
C ILE A 410 7.95 -6.02 36.70
N ASN A 411 6.91 -6.75 37.05
CA ASN A 411 5.64 -6.22 37.61
C ASN A 411 5.73 -6.01 39.14
N GLU A 412 6.91 -5.56 39.61
CA GLU A 412 7.18 -5.21 41.02
C GLU A 412 8.10 -3.98 41.02
N ASP A 413 7.97 -3.13 42.06
CA ASP A 413 8.94 -2.07 42.31
C ASP A 413 10.18 -2.69 42.90
N ILE A 414 11.33 -2.49 42.25
CA ILE A 414 12.64 -2.99 42.71
C ILE A 414 13.53 -1.78 42.98
N GLU A 415 14.14 -1.73 44.20
CA GLU A 415 15.14 -0.72 44.54
C GLU A 415 16.50 -1.12 43.97
N ILE A 416 16.68 -0.92 42.67
CA ILE A 416 17.90 -1.18 41.91
C ILE A 416 18.38 0.10 41.24
N GLN A 417 19.70 0.29 41.14
CA GLN A 417 20.31 1.49 40.55
C GLN A 417 21.25 1.14 39.39
N SER A 418 21.48 2.12 38.51
CA SER A 418 22.53 2.01 37.49
C SER A 418 23.90 1.77 38.14
N GLY A 419 24.70 0.89 37.56
CA GLY A 419 25.99 0.43 38.07
C GLY A 419 25.91 -0.85 38.90
N GLU A 420 24.72 -1.29 39.31
CA GLU A 420 24.55 -2.57 40.02
C GLU A 420 24.52 -3.75 39.05
N LYS A 421 24.81 -4.95 39.57
CA LYS A 421 24.84 -6.15 38.74
C LYS A 421 23.65 -7.04 39.00
N ILE A 422 23.05 -7.54 37.92
CA ILE A 422 22.02 -8.56 37.97
C ILE A 422 22.46 -9.80 37.20
N GLU A 423 21.92 -10.96 37.57
CA GLU A 423 22.01 -12.18 36.78
C GLU A 423 20.67 -12.37 36.04
N SER A 424 20.69 -12.30 34.71
CA SER A 424 19.55 -12.55 33.83
C SER A 424 19.52 -14.03 33.45
N LYS A 425 18.36 -14.69 33.63
CA LYS A 425 18.16 -16.14 33.37
C LYS A 425 16.98 -16.36 32.41
N VAL A 426 17.25 -16.83 31.21
CA VAL A 426 16.23 -17.23 30.25
C VAL A 426 15.73 -18.62 30.58
N ASN A 427 14.42 -18.85 30.46
CA ASN A 427 13.83 -20.18 30.55
C ASN A 427 14.30 -21.05 29.39
N GLU A 428 15.23 -21.95 29.64
CA GLU A 428 15.86 -22.80 28.62
C GLU A 428 14.88 -23.68 27.87
N SER A 429 13.93 -24.26 28.56
CA SER A 429 12.93 -25.15 27.93
C SER A 429 12.03 -24.38 26.99
N PHE A 430 11.62 -23.17 27.36
CA PHE A 430 10.84 -22.26 26.53
C PHE A 430 11.65 -21.82 25.30
N ARG A 431 12.86 -21.28 25.49
CA ARG A 431 13.75 -20.87 24.41
C ARG A 431 14.01 -22.00 23.42
N ARG A 432 14.33 -23.19 23.91
CA ARG A 432 14.59 -24.37 23.07
C ARG A 432 13.37 -24.76 22.24
N SER A 433 12.18 -24.69 22.82
CA SER A 433 10.94 -25.00 22.10
C SER A 433 10.66 -23.97 21.00
N VAL A 434 10.81 -22.68 21.28
CA VAL A 434 10.61 -21.60 20.30
C VAL A 434 11.66 -21.66 19.19
N SER A 435 12.94 -21.86 19.52
CA SER A 435 14.02 -21.98 18.53
C SER A 435 13.81 -23.13 17.55
N LYS A 436 13.30 -24.27 18.02
CA LYS A 436 12.91 -25.39 17.14
C LYS A 436 11.80 -24.99 16.17
N SER A 437 10.77 -24.30 16.68
CA SER A 437 9.66 -23.80 15.85
C SER A 437 10.15 -22.80 14.80
N HIS A 438 11.09 -21.91 15.16
CA HIS A 438 11.68 -20.93 14.25
C HIS A 438 12.48 -21.61 13.12
N THR A 439 13.36 -22.53 13.48
CA THR A 439 14.11 -23.35 12.50
C THR A 439 13.17 -24.12 11.57
N SER A 440 12.10 -24.69 12.13
CA SER A 440 11.08 -25.40 11.33
C SER A 440 10.39 -24.49 10.32
N ALA A 441 10.14 -23.21 10.66
CA ALA A 441 9.57 -22.23 9.73
C ALA A 441 10.49 -22.00 8.51
N HIS A 442 11.80 -21.88 8.73
CA HIS A 442 12.78 -21.76 7.62
C HIS A 442 12.85 -23.03 6.76
N ILE A 443 12.84 -24.21 7.38
CA ILE A 443 12.85 -25.48 6.65
C ILE A 443 11.60 -25.63 5.77
N VAL A 444 10.43 -25.29 6.32
CA VAL A 444 9.16 -25.32 5.57
C VAL A 444 9.16 -24.27 4.45
N HIS A 445 9.67 -23.06 4.70
CA HIS A 445 9.80 -22.04 3.65
C HIS A 445 10.64 -22.53 2.48
N SER A 446 11.81 -23.11 2.77
CA SER A 446 12.67 -23.70 1.73
C SER A 446 11.96 -24.82 0.98
N SER A 447 11.24 -25.70 1.69
CA SER A 447 10.47 -26.79 1.06
C SER A 447 9.32 -26.28 0.19
N LEU A 448 8.62 -25.24 0.62
CA LEU A 448 7.58 -24.56 -0.16
C LEU A 448 8.15 -24.00 -1.48
N ARG A 449 9.29 -23.30 -1.44
CA ARG A 449 9.95 -22.78 -2.64
C ARG A 449 10.39 -23.89 -3.60
N ASN A 450 10.93 -24.97 -3.08
CA ASN A 450 11.36 -26.11 -3.89
C ASN A 450 10.20 -26.84 -4.60
N ILE A 451 9.03 -26.92 -3.98
CA ILE A 451 7.86 -27.65 -4.51
C ILE A 451 6.96 -26.74 -5.34
N LEU A 452 6.66 -25.53 -4.84
CA LEU A 452 5.70 -24.61 -5.45
C LEU A 452 6.36 -23.60 -6.39
N GLY A 453 7.68 -23.36 -6.26
CA GLY A 453 8.45 -22.45 -7.09
C GLY A 453 8.98 -21.20 -6.37
N ASP A 454 9.91 -20.51 -7.02
CA ASP A 454 10.66 -19.36 -6.47
C ASP A 454 9.80 -18.10 -6.19
N HIS A 455 8.58 -18.06 -6.72
CA HIS A 455 7.61 -16.99 -6.43
C HIS A 455 7.09 -17.01 -4.99
N VAL A 456 7.30 -18.11 -4.26
CA VAL A 456 6.89 -18.22 -2.86
C VAL A 456 7.77 -17.31 -2.02
N ALA A 457 7.15 -16.27 -1.46
CA ALA A 457 7.78 -15.31 -0.56
C ALA A 457 6.99 -15.23 0.76
N GLN A 458 7.71 -15.02 1.86
CA GLN A 458 7.09 -14.81 3.16
C GLN A 458 6.26 -13.52 3.17
N ALA A 459 4.99 -13.63 3.56
CA ALA A 459 4.10 -12.49 3.78
C ALA A 459 3.92 -12.17 5.27
N GLY A 460 4.10 -13.17 6.16
CA GLY A 460 4.05 -13.01 7.60
C GLY A 460 4.52 -14.28 8.30
N SER A 461 4.90 -14.16 9.58
CA SER A 461 5.23 -15.30 10.43
C SER A 461 4.85 -15.03 11.88
N TYR A 462 4.55 -16.12 12.60
CA TYR A 462 4.38 -16.13 14.04
C TYR A 462 4.97 -17.44 14.59
N VAL A 463 5.90 -17.34 15.53
CA VAL A 463 6.66 -18.45 16.07
C VAL A 463 6.55 -18.49 17.58
N ALA A 464 6.02 -19.60 18.11
CA ALA A 464 5.80 -19.84 19.54
C ALA A 464 6.20 -21.28 19.92
N PRO A 465 6.22 -21.65 21.22
CA PRO A 465 6.55 -23.00 21.64
C PRO A 465 5.65 -24.05 20.97
N GLY A 466 6.27 -24.98 20.27
CA GLY A 466 5.57 -26.11 19.62
C GLY A 466 4.73 -25.77 18.42
N ARG A 467 4.70 -24.53 17.96
CA ARG A 467 3.95 -24.12 16.76
C ARG A 467 4.55 -22.92 16.06
N PHE A 468 4.31 -22.82 14.76
CA PHE A 468 4.49 -21.59 14.00
C PHE A 468 3.35 -21.42 12.99
N ARG A 469 3.11 -20.16 12.59
CA ARG A 469 2.32 -19.79 11.41
C ARG A 469 3.26 -19.18 10.39
N PHE A 470 3.08 -19.56 9.14
CA PHE A 470 3.85 -19.03 8.04
C PHE A 470 2.90 -18.64 6.91
N ASP A 471 2.76 -17.37 6.68
CA ASP A 471 1.93 -16.79 5.63
C ASP A 471 2.83 -16.54 4.41
N PHE A 472 2.43 -17.01 3.24
CA PHE A 472 3.25 -16.92 2.04
C PHE A 472 2.42 -16.60 0.79
N SER A 473 3.10 -16.04 -0.22
CA SER A 473 2.50 -15.74 -1.52
C SER A 473 2.43 -17.00 -2.37
N HIS A 474 1.22 -17.38 -2.79
CA HIS A 474 0.97 -18.42 -3.78
C HIS A 474 -0.36 -18.16 -4.48
N SER A 475 -0.42 -18.35 -5.80
CA SER A 475 -1.59 -17.98 -6.61
C SER A 475 -2.71 -19.01 -6.59
N GLU A 476 -2.41 -20.24 -6.19
CA GLU A 476 -3.33 -21.37 -6.24
C GLU A 476 -3.46 -22.02 -4.85
N LYS A 477 -4.51 -22.83 -4.66
CA LYS A 477 -4.62 -23.61 -3.44
C LYS A 477 -3.59 -24.73 -3.50
N VAL A 478 -2.73 -24.84 -2.48
CA VAL A 478 -1.81 -25.97 -2.36
C VAL A 478 -2.58 -27.28 -2.32
N THR A 479 -2.25 -28.21 -3.20
CA THR A 479 -2.89 -29.53 -3.30
C THR A 479 -2.46 -30.45 -2.17
N GLN A 480 -3.20 -31.55 -1.96
CA GLN A 480 -2.83 -32.54 -0.94
C GLN A 480 -1.53 -33.27 -1.30
N GLU A 481 -1.27 -33.47 -2.57
CA GLU A 481 -0.03 -34.06 -3.09
C GLU A 481 1.16 -33.16 -2.78
N GLU A 482 1.08 -31.86 -3.10
CA GLU A 482 2.12 -30.88 -2.79
C GLU A 482 2.36 -30.75 -1.27
N LEU A 483 1.29 -30.74 -0.46
CA LEU A 483 1.43 -30.75 1.00
C LEU A 483 2.19 -31.98 1.51
N ASN A 484 1.94 -33.15 0.94
CA ASN A 484 2.64 -34.38 1.30
C ASN A 484 4.12 -34.34 0.88
N GLU A 485 4.43 -33.74 -0.27
CA GLU A 485 5.81 -33.56 -0.74
C GLU A 485 6.56 -32.55 0.16
N ILE A 486 5.93 -31.41 0.48
CA ILE A 486 6.49 -30.40 1.40
C ILE A 486 6.75 -31.03 2.78
N PHE A 487 5.79 -31.79 3.32
CA PHE A 487 5.95 -32.50 4.58
C PHE A 487 7.13 -33.47 4.54
N THR A 488 7.22 -34.27 3.48
CA THR A 488 8.28 -35.27 3.29
C THR A 488 9.66 -34.62 3.19
N LEU A 489 9.78 -33.57 2.38
CA LEU A 489 11.04 -32.84 2.18
C LEU A 489 11.47 -32.13 3.48
N SER A 490 10.52 -31.50 4.18
CA SER A 490 10.80 -30.83 5.45
C SER A 490 11.33 -31.81 6.50
N ASN A 491 10.69 -32.96 6.66
CA ASN A 491 11.15 -33.99 7.59
C ASN A 491 12.50 -34.60 7.17
N LYS A 492 12.73 -34.82 5.88
CA LYS A 492 14.03 -35.26 5.38
C LYS A 492 15.14 -34.28 5.80
N ASN A 493 14.90 -32.97 5.65
CA ASN A 493 15.87 -31.94 6.04
C ASN A 493 16.13 -31.94 7.57
N VAL A 494 15.08 -32.10 8.38
CA VAL A 494 15.21 -32.23 9.86
C VAL A 494 16.08 -33.45 10.23
N PHE A 495 15.80 -34.62 9.63
CA PHE A 495 16.52 -35.86 9.92
C PHE A 495 17.95 -35.90 9.33
N SER A 496 18.27 -35.00 8.40
CA SER A 496 19.60 -34.91 7.82
C SER A 496 20.63 -34.24 8.73
N ASP A 497 20.19 -33.66 9.85
CA ASP A 497 21.04 -32.97 10.83
C ASP A 497 22.01 -31.97 10.19
N LEU A 498 21.49 -31.12 9.30
CA LEU A 498 22.28 -30.18 8.53
C LEU A 498 22.90 -29.11 9.44
N LYS A 499 24.17 -28.79 9.19
CA LYS A 499 24.83 -27.68 9.87
C LYS A 499 24.18 -26.36 9.46
N VAL A 500 23.88 -25.52 10.46
CA VAL A 500 23.39 -24.17 10.25
C VAL A 500 24.55 -23.19 10.45
N ASP A 501 24.89 -22.43 9.42
CA ASP A 501 25.88 -21.38 9.47
C ASP A 501 25.17 -20.02 9.36
N THR A 502 25.48 -19.09 10.27
CA THR A 502 24.93 -17.73 10.27
C THR A 502 25.96 -16.74 9.76
N LYS A 503 25.58 -15.94 8.77
CA LYS A 503 26.42 -14.85 8.24
C LYS A 503 25.66 -13.53 8.34
N ILE A 504 26.32 -12.49 8.82
CA ILE A 504 25.80 -11.12 8.85
C ILE A 504 26.35 -10.39 7.61
N MET A 505 25.46 -9.90 6.76
CA MET A 505 25.80 -9.19 5.53
C MET A 505 24.74 -8.16 5.18
N ASN A 506 25.03 -7.26 4.24
CA ASN A 506 24.00 -6.34 3.76
C ASN A 506 22.95 -7.06 2.88
N ILE A 507 21.78 -6.44 2.76
CA ILE A 507 20.61 -7.07 2.12
C ILE A 507 20.85 -7.39 0.63
N ASP A 508 21.67 -6.60 -0.06
CA ASP A 508 21.95 -6.79 -1.49
C ASP A 508 22.92 -7.95 -1.73
N GLU A 509 23.84 -8.18 -0.80
CA GLU A 509 24.72 -9.36 -0.78
C GLU A 509 23.94 -10.62 -0.44
N ALA A 510 23.06 -10.55 0.57
CA ALA A 510 22.20 -11.67 0.96
C ALA A 510 21.31 -12.15 -0.20
N LYS A 511 20.71 -11.21 -0.95
CA LYS A 511 19.91 -11.53 -2.15
C LYS A 511 20.69 -12.18 -3.29
N LYS A 512 22.01 -11.99 -3.35
CA LYS A 512 22.87 -12.62 -4.37
C LYS A 512 23.29 -14.03 -3.97
N GLU A 513 23.35 -14.32 -2.68
CA GLU A 513 23.66 -15.66 -2.20
C GLU A 513 22.43 -16.62 -2.20
N GLY A 514 21.19 -16.11 -2.37
CA GLY A 514 19.94 -16.89 -2.45
C GLY A 514 18.93 -16.40 -1.44
#